data_0fa0c2dca4b9f0d3fe005022885d5f80
#
_entry.id   0fa0c2dca4b9f0d3fe005022885d5f80
#
_cell.length_a   1.000
_cell.length_b   1.000
_cell.length_c   1.000
_cell.angle_alpha   90.00
_cell.angle_beta   90.00
_cell.angle_gamma   90.00
#
_symmetry.space_group_name_H-M   'P 1'
#
loop_
_entity.id
_entity.type
_entity.pdbx_description
1 polymer ?
#
loop_
_entity_poly.entity_id
_entity_poly.type
_entity_poly.pdbx_seq_one_letter_code
_entity_poly.pdbx_strand_id
1 'polypeptide(L)' 'MKYFLILWVCSAINASCIIPPITIPETFNSHNECVSAGYAQGYNVFTAIDSIVAEKQRLFVAFNCKPETSI' A
#
# COMPACT_ATOMS: atom_id res chain seq x y z
N MET A 1 -1.71 -8.09 19.82
CA MET A 1 -2.49 -8.10 18.57
C MET A 1 -1.55 -7.80 17.40
N LYS A 2 -1.67 -8.54 16.32
CA LYS A 2 -0.83 -8.32 15.16
C LYS A 2 -1.61 -7.61 14.06
N TYR A 3 -0.87 -6.87 13.23
CA TYR A 3 -1.45 -6.12 12.12
C TYR A 3 -0.84 -6.60 10.81
N PHE A 4 -1.61 -6.57 9.75
CA PHE A 4 -1.08 -6.85 8.42
C PHE A 4 -1.33 -5.68 7.49
N LEU A 5 -0.45 -5.56 6.50
CA LEU A 5 -0.40 -4.41 5.62
C LEU A 5 -0.90 -4.78 4.23
N ILE A 6 -1.80 -3.95 3.71
CA ILE A 6 -2.32 -4.08 2.35
C ILE A 6 -2.04 -2.79 1.61
N LEU A 7 -1.53 -2.91 0.39
CA LEU A 7 -1.19 -1.77 -0.47
C LEU A 7 -2.02 -1.78 -1.74
N TRP A 8 -2.35 -0.59 -2.23
CA TRP A 8 -3.04 -0.42 -3.52
C TRP A 8 -2.32 0.63 -4.34
N VAL A 9 -2.34 0.47 -5.67
CA VAL A 9 -1.90 1.50 -6.59
C VAL A 9 -3.13 1.99 -7.33
N CYS A 10 -3.41 3.27 -7.20
CA CYS A 10 -4.65 3.86 -7.71
C CYS A 10 -4.36 5.05 -8.61
N SER A 11 -5.29 5.35 -9.52
CA SER A 11 -5.21 6.51 -10.40
C SER A 11 -6.13 7.61 -9.88
N ALA A 12 -5.57 8.82 -9.73
CA ALA A 12 -6.35 9.97 -9.30
C ALA A 12 -7.26 10.48 -10.42
N ILE A 13 -6.93 10.17 -11.69
CA ILE A 13 -7.73 10.62 -12.83
C ILE A 13 -9.02 9.82 -12.92
N ASN A 14 -8.92 8.49 -12.80
CA ASN A 14 -10.06 7.58 -12.98
C ASN A 14 -10.71 7.21 -11.66
N ALA A 15 -10.16 7.64 -10.55
CA ALA A 15 -10.62 7.26 -9.21
C ALA A 15 -10.73 5.75 -9.05
N SER A 16 -9.85 5.01 -9.69
CA SER A 16 -9.86 3.54 -9.64
C SER A 16 -8.46 3.01 -9.38
N CYS A 17 -8.39 1.83 -8.79
CA CYS A 17 -7.12 1.17 -8.50
C CYS A 17 -6.82 0.20 -9.64
N ILE A 18 -5.64 0.34 -10.22
CA ILE A 18 -5.25 -0.38 -11.44
C ILE A 18 -4.58 -1.72 -11.16
N ILE A 19 -4.17 -1.94 -9.92
CA ILE A 19 -3.50 -3.17 -9.50
C ILE A 19 -4.29 -3.76 -8.35
N PRO A 20 -4.51 -5.09 -8.34
CA PRO A 20 -5.16 -5.73 -7.20
C PRO A 20 -4.40 -5.45 -5.91
N PRO A 21 -5.06 -5.45 -4.76
CA PRO A 21 -4.38 -5.20 -3.49
C PRO A 21 -3.21 -6.15 -3.27
N ILE A 22 -2.10 -5.59 -2.79
CA ILE A 22 -0.90 -6.36 -2.48
C ILE A 22 -0.86 -6.56 -0.97
N THR A 23 -0.95 -7.81 -0.52
CA THR A 23 -0.84 -8.12 0.90
C THR A 23 0.62 -8.44 1.22
N ILE A 24 1.19 -7.69 2.14
CA ILE A 24 2.55 -7.95 2.60
C ILE A 24 2.52 -9.19 3.50
N PRO A 25 3.38 -10.18 3.25
CA PRO A 25 3.34 -11.44 4.01
C PRO A 25 3.78 -11.32 5.46
N GLU A 26 4.37 -10.21 5.84
CA GLU A 26 4.83 -10.00 7.20
C GLU A 26 3.72 -9.42 8.07
N THR A 27 3.76 -9.73 9.36
CA THR A 27 2.86 -9.11 10.33
C THR A 27 3.66 -8.18 11.23
N PHE A 28 2.97 -7.21 11.82
CA PHE A 28 3.59 -6.19 12.65
C PHE A 28 2.96 -6.21 14.04
N ASN A 29 3.78 -5.92 15.05
CA ASN A 29 3.35 -6.04 16.44
C ASN A 29 2.51 -4.85 16.90
N SER A 30 2.58 -3.73 16.20
CA SER A 30 1.80 -2.55 16.57
C SER A 30 1.31 -1.82 15.33
N HIS A 31 0.30 -0.99 15.52
CA HIS A 31 -0.22 -0.15 14.46
C HIS A 31 0.86 0.78 13.91
N ASN A 32 1.68 1.36 14.80
CA ASN A 32 2.76 2.25 14.37
C ASN A 32 3.79 1.55 13.49
N GLU A 33 4.16 0.33 13.85
CA GLU A 33 5.10 -0.44 13.02
C GLU A 33 4.50 -0.71 11.65
N CYS A 34 3.23 -1.05 11.60
CA CYS A 34 2.54 -1.31 10.34
C CYS A 34 2.48 -0.04 9.48
N VAL A 35 2.15 1.11 10.06
CA VAL A 35 2.07 2.37 9.33
C VAL A 35 3.46 2.77 8.80
N SER A 36 4.49 2.62 9.62
CA SER A 36 5.86 2.91 9.18
C SER A 36 6.25 2.03 8.00
N ALA A 37 5.92 0.75 8.07
CA ALA A 37 6.18 -0.18 6.97
C ALA A 37 5.36 0.20 5.74
N GLY A 38 4.14 0.67 5.94
CA GLY A 38 3.28 1.13 4.84
C GLY A 38 3.90 2.25 4.05
N TYR A 39 4.45 3.24 4.72
CA TYR A 39 5.13 4.34 4.04
C TYR A 39 6.38 3.85 3.32
N ALA A 40 7.19 2.99 3.94
CA ALA A 40 8.40 2.47 3.33
C ALA A 40 8.09 1.61 2.11
N GLN A 41 7.15 0.68 2.23
CA GLN A 41 6.77 -0.19 1.13
C GLN A 41 6.04 0.59 0.03
N GLY A 42 5.22 1.55 0.41
CA GLY A 42 4.55 2.41 -0.55
C GLY A 42 5.54 3.19 -1.41
N TYR A 43 6.58 3.72 -0.78
CA TYR A 43 7.63 4.41 -1.51
C TYR A 43 8.34 3.49 -2.50
N ASN A 44 8.68 2.27 -2.05
CA ASN A 44 9.34 1.30 -2.91
C ASN A 44 8.46 0.89 -4.10
N VAL A 45 7.19 0.67 -3.86
CA VAL A 45 6.25 0.31 -4.93
C VAL A 45 6.12 1.48 -5.91
N PHE A 46 5.95 2.69 -5.39
CA PHE A 46 5.78 3.88 -6.24
C PHE A 46 7.02 4.13 -7.10
N THR A 47 8.21 4.00 -6.54
CA THR A 47 9.45 4.25 -7.29
C THR A 47 9.76 3.15 -8.29
N ALA A 48 9.14 1.99 -8.16
CA ALA A 48 9.29 0.92 -9.14
C ALA A 48 8.41 1.13 -10.37
N ILE A 49 7.42 2.04 -10.29
CA ILE A 49 6.54 2.35 -11.42
C ILE A 49 7.26 3.34 -12.35
N ASP A 50 7.06 3.15 -13.66
CA ASP A 50 7.59 4.09 -14.65
C ASP A 50 7.09 5.50 -14.35
N SER A 51 8.01 6.45 -14.24
CA SER A 51 7.67 7.82 -13.84
C SER A 51 6.76 8.52 -14.87
N ILE A 52 6.90 8.18 -16.14
CA ILE A 52 6.06 8.77 -17.18
C ILE A 52 4.61 8.28 -17.03
N VAL A 53 4.45 7.00 -16.79
CA VAL A 53 3.13 6.41 -16.58
C VAL A 53 2.50 6.95 -15.30
N ALA A 54 3.29 7.03 -14.23
CA ALA A 54 2.82 7.54 -12.95
C ALA A 54 2.33 8.99 -13.08
N GLU A 55 3.05 9.81 -13.83
CA GLU A 55 2.68 11.21 -14.04
C GLU A 55 1.42 11.34 -14.88
N LYS A 56 1.33 10.60 -15.99
CA LYS A 56 0.17 10.65 -16.88
C LYS A 56 -1.11 10.17 -16.22
N GLN A 57 -1.03 9.11 -15.46
CA GLN A 57 -2.18 8.51 -14.79
C GLN A 57 -2.42 9.11 -13.40
N ARG A 58 -1.50 9.94 -12.95
CA ARG A 58 -1.51 10.50 -11.59
C ARG A 58 -1.67 9.39 -10.55
N LEU A 59 -0.77 8.41 -10.64
CA LEU A 59 -0.80 7.26 -9.75
C LEU A 59 -0.36 7.63 -8.35
N PHE A 60 -0.94 6.97 -7.39
CA PHE A 60 -0.52 7.09 -5.99
C PHE A 60 -0.69 5.75 -5.31
N VAL A 61 0.01 5.58 -4.20
CA VAL A 61 -0.09 4.36 -3.41
C VAL A 61 -0.85 4.66 -2.14
N ALA A 62 -1.81 3.82 -1.85
CA ALA A 62 -2.54 3.86 -0.58
C ALA A 62 -2.27 2.56 0.16
N PHE A 63 -2.37 2.59 1.47
CA PHE A 63 -2.22 1.38 2.26
C PHE A 63 -3.17 1.39 3.44
N ASN A 64 -3.39 0.21 4.00
CA ASN A 64 -4.23 0.05 5.17
C ASN A 64 -3.59 -0.98 6.10
N CYS A 65 -3.64 -0.70 7.38
CA CYS A 65 -3.17 -1.61 8.41
C CYS A 65 -4.38 -2.20 9.12
N LYS A 66 -4.58 -3.51 8.94
CA LYS A 66 -5.72 -4.18 9.53
C LYS A 66 -5.28 -5.04 10.70
N PRO A 67 -5.99 -4.99 11.82
CA PRO A 67 -5.67 -5.90 12.91
C PRO A 67 -6.02 -7.33 12.52
N GLU A 68 -5.16 -8.25 12.90
CA GLU A 68 -5.44 -9.65 12.73
C GLU A 68 -6.37 -10.06 13.85
N THR A 69 -7.58 -10.42 13.48
CA THR A 69 -8.55 -10.89 14.47
C THR A 69 -8.57 -12.40 14.41
N SER A 70 -8.16 -13.02 15.48
CA SER A 70 -8.35 -14.44 15.65
C SER A 70 -9.64 -14.66 16.43
N ILE A 71 -10.58 -15.19 15.79
CA ILE A 71 -11.83 -15.58 16.45
C ILE A 71 -11.95 -17.08 16.38
#